data_0b186251db9bc9fb8c109e887f8c7c07
#
_entry.id   0b186251db9bc9fb8c109e887f8c7c07
#
_cell.length_a   1.000
_cell.length_b   1.000
_cell.length_c   1.000
_cell.angle_alpha   90.00
_cell.angle_beta   90.00
_cell.angle_gamma   90.00
#
_symmetry.space_group_name_H-M   'P 1'
#
loop_
_entity.id
_entity.type
_entity.pdbx_description
1 polymer ?
#
loop_
_entity_poly.entity_id
_entity_poly.type
_entity_poly.pdbx_seq_one_letter_code
_entity_poly.pdbx_strand_id
1 'polypeptide(L)' 'MKVSRHAKIIELISQYDIETQEELAEYLNNAGFKVTQATVSRDIRDLKLTKLSVNGGRQKYIVHRQ' A
#
# COMPACT_ATOMS: atom_id res chain seq x y z
N MET A 1 2.51 16.93 0.51
CA MET A 1 1.07 16.91 0.72
C MET A 1 0.60 15.50 0.96
N LYS A 2 -0.36 15.35 1.87
CA LYS A 2 -0.85 14.02 2.22
C LYS A 2 -1.47 13.29 1.04
N VAL A 3 -2.13 14.04 0.18
CA VAL A 3 -2.82 13.45 -0.96
C VAL A 3 -1.84 12.73 -1.88
N SER A 4 -0.65 13.28 -2.04
CA SER A 4 0.34 12.70 -2.93
C SER A 4 0.77 11.30 -2.46
N ARG A 5 0.95 11.13 -1.15
CA ARG A 5 1.37 9.85 -0.63
C ARG A 5 0.25 8.82 -0.76
N HIS A 6 -0.97 9.21 -0.44
CA HIS A 6 -2.11 8.29 -0.57
C HIS A 6 -2.33 7.88 -2.02
N ALA A 7 -2.23 8.85 -2.93
CA ALA A 7 -2.37 8.56 -4.36
C ALA A 7 -1.27 7.59 -4.82
N LYS A 8 -0.05 7.80 -4.33
CA LYS A 8 1.05 6.91 -4.69
C LYS A 8 0.85 5.50 -4.15
N ILE A 9 0.33 5.38 -2.94
CA ILE A 9 0.04 4.06 -2.38
C ILE A 9 -0.96 3.31 -3.27
N ILE A 10 -2.02 3.99 -3.66
CA ILE A 10 -3.04 3.38 -4.52
C ILE A 10 -2.43 2.96 -5.85
N GLU A 11 -1.60 3.82 -6.41
CA GLU A 11 -0.93 3.51 -7.66
C GLU A 11 -0.04 2.27 -7.52
N LEU A 12 0.74 2.21 -6.45
CA LEU A 12 1.68 1.11 -6.22
C LEU A 12 0.96 -0.22 -6.05
N ILE A 13 -0.10 -0.24 -5.26
CA ILE A 13 -0.81 -1.50 -5.04
C ILE A 13 -1.60 -1.93 -6.29
N SER A 14 -1.88 -0.98 -7.19
CA SER A 14 -2.50 -1.32 -8.47
C SER A 14 -1.50 -1.95 -9.43
N GLN A 15 -0.25 -1.50 -9.38
CA GLN A 15 0.77 -1.93 -10.34
C GLN A 15 1.54 -3.15 -9.86
N TYR A 16 1.70 -3.31 -8.56
CA TYR A 16 2.51 -4.36 -7.98
C TYR A 16 1.71 -5.16 -6.98
N ASP A 17 2.04 -6.43 -6.86
CA ASP A 17 1.43 -7.31 -5.89
C ASP A 17 2.14 -7.13 -4.54
N ILE A 18 1.73 -6.12 -3.81
CA ILE A 18 2.33 -5.80 -2.51
C ILE A 18 1.61 -6.58 -1.44
N GLU A 19 2.34 -7.41 -0.72
CA GLU A 19 1.76 -8.35 0.24
C GLU A 19 1.88 -7.87 1.69
N THR A 20 2.88 -7.06 2.00
CA THR A 20 3.12 -6.64 3.37
C THR A 20 3.29 -5.13 3.48
N GLN A 21 3.14 -4.64 4.71
CA GLN A 21 3.39 -3.22 4.99
C GLN A 21 4.84 -2.86 4.73
N GLU A 22 5.75 -3.79 5.03
CA GLU A 22 7.16 -3.54 4.80
C GLU A 22 7.45 -3.32 3.34
N GLU A 23 6.85 -4.13 2.47
CA GLU A 23 7.01 -3.96 1.05
C GLU A 23 6.49 -2.62 0.59
N LEU A 24 5.32 -2.24 1.08
CA LEU A 24 4.73 -0.96 0.70
C LEU A 24 5.61 0.19 1.14
N ALA A 25 6.15 0.11 2.37
CA ALA A 25 7.04 1.15 2.87
C ALA A 25 8.29 1.25 1.99
N GLU A 26 8.81 0.12 1.56
CA GLU A 26 10.00 0.08 0.73
C GLU A 26 9.73 0.75 -0.63
N TYR A 27 8.59 0.42 -1.23
CA TYR A 27 8.21 1.07 -2.49
C TYR A 27 8.08 2.58 -2.33
N LEU A 28 7.48 3.00 -1.23
CA LEU A 28 7.30 4.43 -0.99
C LEU A 28 8.63 5.14 -0.79
N ASN A 29 9.54 4.52 -0.03
CA ASN A 29 10.86 5.10 0.18
C ASN A 29 11.62 5.21 -1.14
N ASN A 30 11.51 4.19 -1.98
CA ASN A 30 12.16 4.20 -3.29
C ASN A 30 11.56 5.26 -4.20
N ALA A 31 10.31 5.62 -3.98
CA ALA A 31 9.64 6.65 -4.77
C ALA A 31 9.90 8.06 -4.24
N GLY A 32 10.69 8.17 -3.17
CA GLY A 32 11.04 9.47 -2.62
C GLY A 32 10.22 9.89 -1.41
N PHE A 33 9.32 9.05 -0.95
CA PHE A 33 8.52 9.33 0.23
C PHE A 33 9.15 8.66 1.43
N LYS A 34 9.73 9.45 2.31
CA LYS A 34 10.37 8.88 3.51
C LYS A 34 9.30 8.54 4.54
N VAL A 35 9.05 7.25 4.68
CA VAL A 35 8.00 6.77 5.57
C VAL A 35 8.54 5.66 6.46
N THR A 36 7.86 5.47 7.58
CA THR A 36 8.11 4.36 8.48
C THR A 36 6.96 3.37 8.38
N GLN A 37 7.13 2.18 8.95
CA GLN A 37 6.04 1.21 8.97
C GLN A 37 4.82 1.74 9.71
N ALA A 38 5.03 2.51 10.76
CA ALA A 38 3.92 3.08 11.51
C ALA A 38 3.09 4.01 10.64
N THR A 39 3.77 4.82 9.83
CA THR A 39 3.08 5.72 8.92
C THR A 39 2.31 4.96 7.86
N VAL A 40 2.94 3.93 7.30
CA VAL A 40 2.29 3.11 6.28
C VAL A 40 1.08 2.38 6.85
N SER A 41 1.24 1.84 8.06
CA SER A 41 0.15 1.15 8.72
C SER A 41 -1.06 2.08 8.91
N ARG A 42 -0.79 3.32 9.29
CA ARG A 42 -1.85 4.31 9.45
C ARG A 42 -2.50 4.64 8.11
N ASP A 43 -1.70 4.78 7.06
CA ASP A 43 -2.23 5.07 5.74
C ASP A 43 -3.10 3.93 5.23
N ILE A 44 -2.69 2.69 5.49
CA ILE A 44 -3.46 1.53 5.11
C ILE A 44 -4.84 1.59 5.77
N ARG A 45 -4.86 1.96 7.03
CA ARG A 45 -6.11 2.08 7.77
C ARG A 45 -6.95 3.24 7.24
N ASP A 46 -6.31 4.37 6.99
CA ASP A 46 -7.02 5.56 6.49
C ASP A 46 -7.65 5.30 5.14
N LEU A 47 -6.96 4.57 4.28
CA LEU A 47 -7.45 4.26 2.94
C LEU A 47 -8.34 3.03 2.92
N LYS A 48 -8.46 2.36 4.06
CA LYS A 48 -9.27 1.15 4.19
C LYS A 48 -8.84 0.08 3.20
N LEU A 49 -7.54 -0.10 3.10
CA LEU A 49 -7.00 -1.14 2.24
C LEU A 49 -7.27 -2.51 2.85
N THR A 50 -7.52 -3.48 2.01
CA THR A 50 -7.73 -4.85 2.45
C THR A 50 -6.81 -5.77 1.68
N LYS A 51 -6.72 -7.01 2.11
CA LYS A 51 -5.94 -8.00 1.41
C LYS A 51 -6.85 -8.93 0.65
N LEU A 52 -6.50 -9.19 -0.58
CA LEU A 52 -7.23 -10.10 -1.45
C LEU A 52 -6.34 -11.27 -1.80
N SER A 53 -6.90 -12.48 -1.69
CA SER A 53 -6.17 -13.67 -2.11
C SER A 53 -6.11 -13.74 -3.62
N VAL A 54 -4.92 -14.02 -4.13
CA VAL A 54 -4.73 -14.20 -5.57
C VAL A 54 -4.23 -15.63 -5.81
N ASN A 55 -4.00 -15.98 -7.05
CA ASN A 55 -3.58 -17.30 -7.42
C ASN A 55 -2.34 -17.74 -6.64
N GLY A 56 -2.31 -18.99 -6.23
CA GLY A 56 -1.18 -19.55 -5.52
C GLY A 56 -1.18 -19.31 -4.03
N GLY A 57 -2.31 -18.85 -3.49
CA GLY A 57 -2.42 -18.61 -2.05
C GLY A 57 -1.77 -17.32 -1.58
N ARG A 58 -1.33 -16.49 -2.50
CA ARG A 58 -0.72 -15.20 -2.16
C ARG A 58 -1.81 -14.18 -1.87
N GLN A 59 -1.43 -13.14 -1.16
CA GLN A 59 -2.34 -12.05 -0.86
C GLN A 59 -1.71 -10.74 -1.28
N LYS A 60 -2.56 -9.78 -1.65
CA LYS A 60 -2.06 -8.46 -2.01
C LYS A 60 -3.04 -7.42 -1.49
N TYR A 61 -2.51 -6.23 -1.24
CA TYR A 61 -3.36 -5.12 -0.83
C TYR A 61 -4.17 -4.60 -2.02
N ILE A 62 -5.41 -4.27 -1.74
CA ILE A 62 -6.29 -3.65 -2.74
C ILE A 62 -7.06 -2.54 -2.07
N VAL A 63 -7.57 -1.63 -2.90
CA VAL A 63 -8.47 -0.58 -2.43
C VAL A 63 -9.88 -1.16 -2.40
N HIS A 64 -10.52 -1.05 -1.24
CA HIS A 64 -11.90 -1.51 -1.10
C HIS A 64 -12.83 -0.43 -1.63
N ARG A 65 -13.45 -0.69 -2.73
CA ARG A 65 -14.41 0.23 -3.33
C ARG A 65 -15.81 -0.32 -3.22
N GLN A 66 -16.73 0.57 -2.96
CA GLN A 66 -18.13 0.20 -2.96
C GLN A 66 -18.75 0.44 -4.30
#